data_a7db11ad0d0a7b687da939002f007da7
#
_entry.id   a7db11ad0d0a7b687da939002f007da7
#
_cell.length_a   1.000
_cell.length_b   1.000
_cell.length_c   1.000
_cell.angle_alpha   90.00
_cell.angle_beta   90.00
_cell.angle_gamma   90.00
#
_symmetry.space_group_name_H-M   'P 1'
#
loop_
_entity.id
_entity.type
_entity.pdbx_description
1 polymer ?
#
loop_
_entity_poly.entity_id
_entity_poly.type
_entity_poly.pdbx_seq_one_letter_code
_entity_poly.pdbx_strand_id
1 'polypeptide(L)'
;MIEGPRGIGKSTTSLKIATEVIKYRYEVNTDDALDIILNDGHLMFSIDDVIDSTDRIGNADDILEMTTKDMKKMGKKRSIIQIWDDAGMHAGKQKFRDSDVSEIIGSIIDTYRDIAACLIITVPNISRLLKDLRDYRDVLLVEIHHYAEGGGPYSRRAIFKEYWRSRRGWDTRPKWEIPHYSICLTPSFWYYEYKKLKSIARTKQIDSYKKKRMLEAEEMKIKELRLKKQKEKLTGEKTDEGETTETQREDYSEIPSLAG
;
A
#
# COMPACT_ATOMS: atom_id res chain seq x y z
N MET A 1 11.52 1.21 -8.99
CA MET A 1 10.38 2.14 -8.91
C MET A 1 10.05 2.68 -10.29
N ILE A 2 8.76 2.91 -10.59
CA ILE A 2 8.31 3.43 -11.87
C ILE A 2 7.62 4.79 -11.65
N GLU A 3 8.16 5.85 -12.24
CA GLU A 3 7.60 7.19 -12.09
C GLU A 3 7.14 7.78 -13.43
N GLY A 4 6.23 8.77 -13.35
CA GLY A 4 5.72 9.52 -14.50
C GLY A 4 4.33 10.09 -14.23
N PRO A 5 3.83 11.00 -15.06
CA PRO A 5 2.53 11.64 -14.88
C PRO A 5 1.38 10.64 -14.88
N ARG A 6 0.21 11.09 -14.42
CA ARG A 6 -1.01 10.27 -14.46
C ARG A 6 -1.37 9.92 -15.90
N GLY A 7 -1.82 8.69 -16.13
CA GLY A 7 -2.22 8.23 -17.47
C GLY A 7 -1.07 7.82 -18.39
N ILE A 8 0.20 7.99 -17.98
CA ILE A 8 1.36 7.64 -18.82
C ILE A 8 1.52 6.12 -19.05
N GLY A 9 0.87 5.28 -18.26
CA GLY A 9 0.95 3.81 -18.40
C GLY A 9 1.86 3.11 -17.38
N LYS A 10 2.15 3.72 -16.23
CA LYS A 10 2.99 3.12 -15.17
C LYS A 10 2.52 1.74 -14.74
N SER A 11 1.24 1.63 -14.39
CA SER A 11 0.65 0.36 -13.95
C SER A 11 0.71 -0.71 -15.03
N THR A 12 0.47 -0.34 -16.27
CA THR A 12 0.57 -1.27 -17.41
C THR A 12 2.02 -1.70 -17.65
N THR A 13 2.96 -0.77 -17.49
CA THR A 13 4.39 -1.10 -17.60
C THR A 13 4.83 -2.03 -16.49
N SER A 14 4.38 -1.79 -15.24
CA SER A 14 4.69 -2.70 -14.13
C SER A 14 4.13 -4.10 -14.35
N LEU A 15 2.89 -4.21 -14.83
CA LEU A 15 2.30 -5.50 -15.20
C LEU A 15 3.10 -6.21 -16.29
N LYS A 16 3.52 -5.51 -17.36
CA LYS A 16 4.35 -6.10 -18.42
C LYS A 16 5.69 -6.61 -17.91
N ILE A 17 6.37 -5.82 -17.08
CA ILE A 17 7.64 -6.24 -16.48
C ILE A 17 7.42 -7.50 -15.62
N ALA A 18 6.40 -7.49 -14.77
CA ALA A 18 6.09 -8.63 -13.91
C ALA A 18 5.71 -9.87 -14.74
N THR A 19 4.91 -9.69 -15.78
CA THR A 19 4.53 -10.78 -16.70
C THR A 19 5.76 -11.43 -17.32
N GLU A 20 6.71 -10.67 -17.85
CA GLU A 20 7.91 -11.23 -18.45
C GLU A 20 8.81 -11.95 -17.42
N VAL A 21 8.90 -11.42 -16.20
CA VAL A 21 9.64 -12.06 -15.10
C VAL A 21 9.01 -13.41 -14.71
N ILE A 22 7.68 -13.45 -14.58
CA ILE A 22 6.94 -14.67 -14.21
C ILE A 22 7.01 -15.69 -15.34
N LYS A 23 6.80 -15.27 -16.59
CA LYS A 23 6.96 -16.16 -17.76
C LYS A 23 8.33 -16.83 -17.77
N TYR A 24 9.38 -16.04 -17.62
CA TYR A 24 10.74 -16.54 -17.62
C TYR A 24 11.02 -17.51 -16.47
N ARG A 25 10.49 -17.21 -15.29
CA ARG A 25 10.79 -17.99 -14.08
C ARG A 25 10.01 -19.28 -13.98
N TYR A 26 8.76 -19.27 -14.40
CA TYR A 26 7.85 -20.42 -14.28
C TYR A 26 7.62 -21.14 -15.60
N GLU A 27 8.22 -20.65 -16.70
CA GLU A 27 8.09 -21.21 -18.05
C GLU A 27 6.62 -21.29 -18.51
N VAL A 28 5.82 -20.30 -18.11
CA VAL A 28 4.39 -20.21 -18.43
C VAL A 28 4.13 -19.23 -19.59
N ASN A 29 2.96 -19.30 -20.19
CA ASN A 29 2.53 -18.35 -21.21
C ASN A 29 2.11 -17.00 -20.60
N THR A 30 1.76 -16.02 -21.46
CA THR A 30 1.41 -14.66 -21.03
C THR A 30 0.12 -14.63 -20.20
N ASP A 31 -0.88 -15.44 -20.58
CA ASP A 31 -2.17 -15.45 -19.89
C ASP A 31 -2.04 -16.06 -18.50
N ASP A 32 -1.34 -17.16 -18.35
CA ASP A 32 -1.07 -17.77 -17.03
C ASP A 32 -0.24 -16.84 -16.15
N ALA A 33 0.74 -16.14 -16.72
CA ALA A 33 1.55 -15.19 -15.97
C ALA A 33 0.72 -13.99 -15.47
N LEU A 34 -0.20 -13.47 -16.26
CA LEU A 34 -1.11 -12.40 -15.87
C LEU A 34 -2.12 -12.88 -14.82
N ASP A 35 -2.63 -14.09 -14.97
CA ASP A 35 -3.51 -14.71 -13.98
C ASP A 35 -2.83 -14.81 -12.60
N ILE A 36 -1.62 -15.31 -12.56
CA ILE A 36 -0.79 -15.34 -11.35
C ILE A 36 -0.64 -13.94 -10.73
N ILE A 37 -0.32 -12.92 -11.53
CA ILE A 37 -0.12 -11.56 -11.02
C ILE A 37 -1.39 -10.99 -10.41
N LEU A 38 -2.54 -11.20 -11.06
CA LEU A 38 -3.79 -10.57 -10.68
C LEU A 38 -4.50 -11.31 -9.55
N ASN A 39 -4.36 -12.63 -9.46
CA ASN A 39 -5.14 -13.47 -8.55
C ASN A 39 -4.36 -14.01 -7.35
N ASP A 40 -3.03 -14.14 -7.44
CA ASP A 40 -2.21 -14.75 -6.36
C ASP A 40 -1.60 -13.72 -5.39
N GLY A 41 -2.17 -12.52 -5.28
CA GLY A 41 -1.74 -11.49 -4.33
C GLY A 41 -0.37 -10.87 -4.65
N HIS A 42 0.00 -10.85 -5.93
CA HIS A 42 1.21 -10.14 -6.40
C HIS A 42 0.96 -8.64 -6.63
N LEU A 43 -0.31 -8.22 -6.66
CA LEU A 43 -0.72 -6.84 -6.93
C LEU A 43 -1.33 -6.23 -5.67
N MET A 44 -0.74 -5.13 -5.20
CA MET A 44 -1.12 -4.41 -4.00
C MET A 44 -1.52 -2.98 -4.36
N PHE A 45 -2.59 -2.47 -3.75
CA PHE A 45 -3.11 -1.12 -3.97
C PHE A 45 -3.12 -0.26 -2.71
N SER A 46 -2.95 -0.86 -1.54
CA SER A 46 -2.99 -0.19 -0.25
C SER A 46 -1.80 -0.58 0.61
N ILE A 47 -1.61 0.12 1.73
CA ILE A 47 -0.63 -0.27 2.73
C ILE A 47 -1.05 -1.55 3.44
N ASP A 48 -2.36 -1.75 3.63
CA ASP A 48 -2.90 -2.96 4.25
C ASP A 48 -2.55 -4.18 3.39
N ASP A 49 -2.69 -4.09 2.05
CA ASP A 49 -2.27 -5.17 1.14
C ASP A 49 -0.75 -5.47 1.28
N VAL A 50 0.06 -4.43 1.53
CA VAL A 50 1.51 -4.62 1.76
C VAL A 50 1.76 -5.31 3.09
N ILE A 51 1.05 -4.94 4.14
CA ILE A 51 1.12 -5.58 5.46
C ILE A 51 0.66 -7.03 5.33
N ASP A 52 -0.49 -7.29 4.74
CA ASP A 52 -1.03 -8.64 4.53
C ASP A 52 -0.08 -9.52 3.72
N SER A 53 0.73 -8.92 2.84
CA SER A 53 1.75 -9.67 2.09
C SER A 53 2.86 -10.22 2.99
N THR A 54 3.03 -9.67 4.20
CA THR A 54 4.01 -10.16 5.20
C THR A 54 3.57 -11.48 5.82
N ASP A 55 2.28 -11.78 5.83
CA ASP A 55 1.73 -13.04 6.35
C ASP A 55 2.29 -14.27 5.63
N ARG A 56 2.86 -14.07 4.44
CA ARG A 56 3.58 -15.12 3.70
C ARG A 56 4.85 -15.60 4.42
N ILE A 57 5.40 -14.78 5.31
CA ILE A 57 6.55 -15.14 6.16
C ILE A 57 6.09 -16.04 7.33
N GLY A 58 4.81 -15.93 7.73
CA GLY A 58 4.26 -16.54 8.93
C GLY A 58 4.35 -15.59 10.13
N ASN A 59 3.65 -15.93 11.19
CA ASN A 59 3.74 -15.17 12.45
C ASN A 59 5.03 -15.55 13.23
N ALA A 60 5.38 -14.74 14.22
CA ALA A 60 6.62 -14.93 14.99
C ALA A 60 6.67 -16.28 15.73
N ASP A 61 5.54 -16.76 16.22
CA ASP A 61 5.44 -18.01 16.96
C ASP A 61 5.67 -19.19 16.02
N ASP A 62 5.06 -19.18 14.84
CA ASP A 62 5.28 -20.20 13.81
C ASP A 62 6.76 -20.27 13.38
N ILE A 63 7.42 -19.10 13.27
CA ILE A 63 8.84 -19.01 12.88
C ILE A 63 9.73 -19.59 13.97
N LEU A 64 9.45 -19.33 15.25
CA LEU A 64 10.22 -19.84 16.38
C LEU A 64 10.15 -21.35 16.50
N GLU A 65 9.04 -21.96 16.09
CA GLU A 65 8.85 -23.40 16.11
C GLU A 65 9.38 -24.12 14.84
N MET A 66 9.77 -23.37 13.81
CA MET A 66 10.22 -23.92 12.54
C MET A 66 11.59 -24.61 12.63
N THR A 67 11.67 -25.80 12.06
CA THR A 67 12.96 -26.47 11.84
C THR A 67 13.72 -25.84 10.66
N THR A 68 15.03 -26.09 10.58
CA THR A 68 15.86 -25.66 9.43
C THR A 68 15.32 -26.16 8.08
N LYS A 69 14.62 -27.30 8.07
CA LYS A 69 14.00 -27.86 6.87
C LYS A 69 12.76 -27.07 6.46
N ASP A 70 11.98 -26.60 7.43
CA ASP A 70 10.79 -25.80 7.21
C ASP A 70 11.17 -24.37 6.77
N MET A 71 12.23 -23.80 7.34
CA MET A 71 12.81 -22.53 6.90
C MET A 71 13.24 -22.58 5.42
N LYS A 72 13.83 -23.68 4.97
CA LYS A 72 14.16 -23.89 3.54
C LYS A 72 12.92 -23.97 2.65
N LYS A 73 11.82 -24.56 3.15
CA LYS A 73 10.55 -24.59 2.43
C LYS A 73 9.89 -23.22 2.36
N MET A 74 9.98 -22.43 3.43
CA MET A 74 9.47 -21.06 3.49
C MET A 74 10.16 -20.16 2.47
N GLY A 75 11.48 -20.27 2.33
CA GLY A 75 12.24 -19.55 1.30
C GLY A 75 11.77 -19.87 -0.13
N LYS A 76 11.15 -21.06 -0.35
CA LYS A 76 10.54 -21.42 -1.64
C LYS A 76 9.16 -20.77 -1.87
N LYS A 77 8.48 -20.29 -0.81
CA LYS A 77 7.21 -19.57 -0.90
C LYS A 77 7.39 -18.08 -1.20
N ARG A 78 8.64 -17.60 -1.19
CA ARG A 78 8.95 -16.21 -1.51
C ARG A 78 8.44 -15.84 -2.89
N SER A 79 7.70 -14.75 -2.97
CA SER A 79 7.26 -14.20 -4.26
C SER A 79 8.47 -13.75 -5.08
N ILE A 80 8.44 -13.97 -6.39
CA ILE A 80 9.51 -13.50 -7.29
C ILE A 80 9.38 -12.01 -7.51
N ILE A 81 8.13 -11.54 -7.67
CA ILE A 81 7.85 -10.15 -7.96
C ILE A 81 6.52 -9.77 -7.35
N GLN A 82 6.46 -8.57 -6.79
CA GLN A 82 5.22 -7.94 -6.34
C GLN A 82 5.14 -6.53 -6.90
N ILE A 83 3.92 -6.02 -7.06
CA ILE A 83 3.63 -4.69 -7.59
C ILE A 83 2.83 -3.93 -6.54
N TRP A 84 3.36 -2.80 -6.06
CA TRP A 84 2.60 -1.83 -5.29
C TRP A 84 2.21 -0.67 -6.20
N ASP A 85 0.97 -0.70 -6.67
CA ASP A 85 0.47 0.30 -7.62
C ASP A 85 -0.07 1.55 -6.91
N ASP A 86 0.21 2.72 -7.48
CA ASP A 86 -0.16 4.03 -6.95
C ASP A 86 0.30 4.28 -5.48
N ALA A 87 1.45 3.75 -5.09
CA ALA A 87 2.00 3.85 -3.73
C ALA A 87 2.08 5.31 -3.21
N GLY A 88 2.22 6.29 -4.09
CA GLY A 88 2.22 7.72 -3.73
C GLY A 88 0.93 8.21 -3.06
N MET A 89 -0.18 7.49 -3.19
CA MET A 89 -1.41 7.78 -2.48
C MET A 89 -1.37 7.30 -1.02
N HIS A 90 -0.56 6.31 -0.72
CA HIS A 90 -0.48 5.64 0.58
C HIS A 90 0.83 5.95 1.31
N ALA A 91 1.96 5.98 0.59
CA ALA A 91 3.29 6.25 1.10
C ALA A 91 3.75 7.70 0.87
N GLY A 92 2.81 8.64 0.75
CA GLY A 92 3.12 10.05 0.52
C GLY A 92 3.50 10.78 1.82
N LYS A 93 4.56 11.58 1.81
CA LYS A 93 5.10 12.36 2.94
C LYS A 93 4.05 13.09 3.79
N GLN A 94 2.92 13.53 3.19
CA GLN A 94 1.89 14.28 3.89
C GLN A 94 0.99 13.41 4.78
N LYS A 95 0.89 12.10 4.51
CA LYS A 95 0.11 11.15 5.31
C LYS A 95 0.88 10.60 6.50
N PHE A 96 2.20 10.67 6.46
CA PHE A 96 3.11 10.10 7.45
C PHE A 96 3.66 11.12 8.45
N ARG A 97 2.85 12.09 8.84
CA ARG A 97 3.12 12.88 10.04
C ARG A 97 2.95 12.05 11.32
N ASP A 98 2.23 10.94 11.24
CA ASP A 98 2.16 9.94 12.31
C ASP A 98 3.40 9.06 12.24
N SER A 99 4.23 9.12 13.28
CA SER A 99 5.50 8.38 13.42
C SER A 99 5.34 6.88 13.18
N ASP A 100 4.24 6.29 13.65
CA ASP A 100 4.01 4.86 13.68
C ASP A 100 3.91 4.23 12.29
N VAL A 101 3.24 4.89 11.34
CA VAL A 101 3.10 4.36 9.96
C VAL A 101 4.41 4.46 9.19
N SER A 102 5.23 5.49 9.45
CA SER A 102 6.56 5.63 8.84
C SER A 102 7.49 4.52 9.31
N GLU A 103 7.44 4.20 10.61
CA GLU A 103 8.23 3.14 11.23
C GLU A 103 7.84 1.75 10.70
N ILE A 104 6.52 1.48 10.60
CA ILE A 104 6.01 0.24 10.02
C ILE A 104 6.48 0.06 8.57
N ILE A 105 6.39 1.10 7.73
CA ILE A 105 6.84 1.01 6.34
C ILE A 105 8.34 0.79 6.26
N GLY A 106 9.14 1.49 7.08
CA GLY A 106 10.58 1.28 7.14
C GLY A 106 10.92 -0.17 7.46
N SER A 107 10.31 -0.71 8.52
CA SER A 107 10.47 -2.11 8.93
C SER A 107 10.07 -3.11 7.83
N ILE A 108 8.92 -2.90 7.17
CA ILE A 108 8.47 -3.76 6.07
C ILE A 108 9.49 -3.76 4.95
N ILE A 109 10.05 -2.61 4.57
CA ILE A 109 10.99 -2.52 3.46
C ILE A 109 12.30 -3.21 3.76
N ASP A 110 12.80 -3.08 4.99
CA ASP A 110 14.01 -3.75 5.42
C ASP A 110 13.87 -5.28 5.37
N THR A 111 12.68 -5.79 5.66
CA THR A 111 12.38 -7.22 5.64
C THR A 111 11.82 -7.71 4.29
N TYR A 112 11.54 -6.79 3.36
CA TYR A 112 10.83 -7.13 2.11
C TYR A 112 11.53 -8.18 1.25
N ARG A 113 12.85 -8.31 1.36
CA ARG A 113 13.62 -9.36 0.69
C ARG A 113 13.20 -10.78 1.08
N ASP A 114 12.63 -10.94 2.26
CA ASP A 114 12.12 -12.23 2.73
C ASP A 114 10.75 -12.55 2.12
N ILE A 115 10.00 -11.52 1.73
CA ILE A 115 8.66 -11.62 1.12
C ILE A 115 8.76 -11.80 -0.39
N ALA A 116 9.55 -10.97 -1.06
CA ALA A 116 9.69 -10.96 -2.50
C ALA A 116 11.12 -10.70 -2.97
N ALA A 117 11.48 -11.25 -4.12
CA ALA A 117 12.78 -10.97 -4.74
C ALA A 117 12.83 -9.59 -5.39
N CYS A 118 11.70 -9.08 -5.85
CA CYS A 118 11.55 -7.79 -6.48
C CYS A 118 10.23 -7.13 -6.07
N LEU A 119 10.29 -5.84 -5.70
CA LEU A 119 9.11 -4.99 -5.49
C LEU A 119 9.09 -3.88 -6.54
N ILE A 120 8.05 -3.85 -7.36
CA ILE A 120 7.78 -2.74 -8.27
C ILE A 120 6.85 -1.75 -7.58
N ILE A 121 7.29 -0.52 -7.41
CA ILE A 121 6.48 0.57 -6.84
C ILE A 121 6.17 1.56 -7.95
N THR A 122 4.88 1.86 -8.20
CA THR A 122 4.48 2.90 -9.14
C THR A 122 4.09 4.18 -8.43
N VAL A 123 4.60 5.32 -8.89
CA VAL A 123 4.33 6.62 -8.29
C VAL A 123 4.19 7.71 -9.36
N PRO A 124 3.39 8.75 -9.13
CA PRO A 124 3.36 9.91 -10.00
C PRO A 124 4.66 10.73 -9.97
N ASN A 125 5.28 10.80 -8.81
CA ASN A 125 6.53 11.51 -8.57
C ASN A 125 7.23 10.92 -7.34
N ILE A 126 8.46 10.46 -7.52
CA ILE A 126 9.25 9.81 -6.47
C ILE A 126 9.56 10.74 -5.29
N SER A 127 9.66 12.06 -5.53
CA SER A 127 9.91 13.03 -4.46
C SER A 127 8.82 13.07 -3.39
N ARG A 128 7.63 12.53 -3.69
CA ARG A 128 6.50 12.42 -2.77
C ARG A 128 6.57 11.20 -1.86
N LEU A 129 7.39 10.21 -2.18
CA LEU A 129 7.57 9.04 -1.34
C LEU A 129 8.34 9.37 -0.05
N LEU A 130 8.16 8.53 0.94
CA LEU A 130 9.01 8.52 2.13
C LEU A 130 10.47 8.43 1.73
N LYS A 131 11.31 9.09 2.53
CA LYS A 131 12.75 9.14 2.28
C LYS A 131 13.36 7.73 2.25
N ASP A 132 12.97 6.88 3.19
CA ASP A 132 13.50 5.53 3.35
C ASP A 132 13.22 4.65 2.13
N LEU A 133 12.02 4.75 1.54
CA LEU A 133 11.68 4.10 0.27
C LEU A 133 12.50 4.63 -0.90
N ARG A 134 12.72 5.93 -0.94
CA ARG A 134 13.39 6.59 -2.05
C ARG A 134 14.89 6.39 -2.05
N ASP A 135 15.48 6.44 -0.86
CA ASP A 135 16.94 6.45 -0.67
C ASP A 135 17.52 5.02 -0.49
N TYR A 136 16.71 3.98 -0.71
CA TYR A 136 17.16 2.59 -0.65
C TYR A 136 18.19 2.30 -1.74
N ARG A 137 19.32 1.67 -1.38
CA ARG A 137 20.50 1.55 -2.26
C ARG A 137 20.27 0.75 -3.55
N ASP A 138 19.40 -0.25 -3.49
CA ASP A 138 19.19 -1.19 -4.58
C ASP A 138 17.96 -0.81 -5.45
N VAL A 139 17.65 0.49 -5.52
CA VAL A 139 16.52 0.98 -6.30
C VAL A 139 16.92 1.30 -7.73
N LEU A 140 16.24 0.67 -8.66
CA LEU A 140 16.22 1.06 -10.06
C LEU A 140 15.01 1.99 -10.30
N LEU A 141 15.29 3.21 -10.74
CA LEU A 141 14.26 4.17 -11.12
C LEU A 141 13.96 4.04 -12.62
N VAL A 142 12.68 3.93 -12.96
CA VAL A 142 12.20 3.89 -14.34
C VAL A 142 11.31 5.10 -14.59
N GLU A 143 11.75 6.01 -15.40
CA GLU A 143 10.95 7.15 -15.87
C GLU A 143 10.27 6.81 -17.18
N ILE A 144 8.94 7.00 -17.22
CA ILE A 144 8.15 6.76 -18.42
C ILE A 144 7.79 8.09 -19.07
N HIS A 145 8.05 8.19 -20.35
CA HIS A 145 7.74 9.35 -21.19
C HIS A 145 6.85 8.96 -22.37
N HIS A 146 6.09 9.91 -22.89
CA HIS A 146 5.46 9.75 -24.19
C HIS A 146 6.54 9.63 -25.26
N TYR A 147 6.32 8.74 -26.22
CA TYR A 147 7.18 8.68 -27.40
C TYR A 147 6.77 9.81 -28.36
N ALA A 148 7.69 10.73 -28.65
CA ALA A 148 7.38 11.97 -29.35
C ALA A 148 7.37 11.85 -30.87
N GLU A 149 8.10 10.88 -31.43
CA GLU A 149 8.32 10.80 -32.88
C GLU A 149 7.47 9.69 -33.53
N GLY A 150 6.29 10.07 -34.06
CA GLY A 150 5.46 9.17 -34.88
C GLY A 150 4.81 8.00 -34.15
N GLY A 151 4.92 7.95 -32.82
CA GLY A 151 4.32 6.89 -31.99
C GLY A 151 2.82 7.11 -31.78
N GLY A 152 2.04 6.03 -31.87
CA GLY A 152 0.63 6.05 -31.52
C GLY A 152 0.38 6.37 -30.03
N PRO A 153 -0.89 6.56 -29.64
CA PRO A 153 -1.28 6.98 -28.27
C PRO A 153 -0.79 6.04 -27.17
N TYR A 154 -0.44 4.81 -27.50
CA TYR A 154 0.05 3.79 -26.59
C TYR A 154 1.57 3.62 -26.57
N SER A 155 2.28 4.38 -27.39
CA SER A 155 3.76 4.30 -27.49
C SER A 155 4.42 5.07 -26.37
N ARG A 156 5.43 4.45 -25.75
CA ARG A 156 6.19 5.01 -24.62
C ARG A 156 7.67 4.78 -24.81
N ARG A 157 8.44 5.60 -24.13
CA ARG A 157 9.88 5.50 -23.90
C ARG A 157 10.12 5.29 -22.41
N ALA A 158 11.02 4.42 -22.01
CA ALA A 158 11.41 4.21 -20.63
C ALA A 158 12.90 4.46 -20.46
N ILE A 159 13.25 5.30 -19.50
CA ILE A 159 14.62 5.60 -19.11
C ILE A 159 14.88 4.96 -17.77
N PHE A 160 15.81 4.03 -17.71
CA PHE A 160 16.24 3.35 -16.50
C PHE A 160 17.41 4.11 -15.91
N LYS A 161 17.28 4.49 -14.64
CA LYS A 161 18.26 5.25 -13.88
C LYS A 161 18.67 4.48 -12.64
N GLU A 162 19.92 4.54 -12.27
CA GLU A 162 20.41 4.06 -11.00
C GLU A 162 20.73 5.21 -10.06
N TYR A 163 20.56 5.01 -8.76
CA TYR A 163 21.01 5.96 -7.76
C TYR A 163 22.52 5.84 -7.57
N TRP A 164 23.18 6.97 -7.46
CA TRP A 164 24.59 7.03 -7.11
C TRP A 164 24.83 8.13 -6.08
N ARG A 165 25.85 7.95 -5.26
CA ARG A 165 26.20 8.92 -4.24
C ARG A 165 27.20 9.92 -4.78
N SER A 166 26.79 11.18 -4.89
CA SER A 166 27.66 12.31 -5.21
C SER A 166 28.12 13.00 -3.93
N ARG A 167 29.08 13.95 -4.06
CA ARG A 167 29.50 14.81 -2.94
C ARG A 167 28.34 15.70 -2.41
N ARG A 168 27.31 15.95 -3.22
CA ARG A 168 26.14 16.77 -2.88
C ARG A 168 24.97 15.95 -2.37
N GLY A 169 25.08 14.64 -2.30
CA GLY A 169 24.02 13.73 -1.89
C GLY A 169 23.73 12.65 -2.93
N TRP A 170 22.53 12.06 -2.85
CA TRP A 170 22.07 11.08 -3.80
C TRP A 170 21.59 11.76 -5.09
N ASP A 171 22.05 11.24 -6.23
CA ASP A 171 21.68 11.67 -7.55
C ASP A 171 21.31 10.46 -8.42
N THR A 172 20.75 10.67 -9.59
CA THR A 172 20.37 9.61 -10.53
C THR A 172 21.09 9.77 -11.85
N ARG A 173 21.58 8.66 -12.42
CA ARG A 173 22.17 8.66 -13.75
C ARG A 173 21.48 7.64 -14.64
N PRO A 174 21.26 7.97 -15.93
CA PRO A 174 20.76 7.02 -16.90
C PRO A 174 21.71 5.82 -17.01
N LYS A 175 21.14 4.61 -17.05
CA LYS A 175 21.89 3.36 -17.21
C LYS A 175 21.62 2.71 -18.57
N TRP A 176 20.36 2.63 -18.92
CA TRP A 176 19.92 2.20 -20.26
C TRP A 176 18.54 2.77 -20.57
N GLU A 177 18.10 2.57 -21.78
CA GLU A 177 16.85 3.08 -22.31
C GLU A 177 16.15 2.03 -23.16
N ILE A 178 14.81 1.99 -23.04
CA ILE A 178 13.95 1.36 -24.04
C ILE A 178 13.33 2.50 -24.83
N PRO A 179 13.80 2.77 -26.07
CA PRO A 179 13.40 3.95 -26.83
C PRO A 179 11.93 3.91 -27.26
N HIS A 180 11.40 2.71 -27.47
CA HIS A 180 10.02 2.52 -27.90
C HIS A 180 9.43 1.20 -27.38
N TYR A 181 8.25 1.29 -26.73
CA TYR A 181 7.43 0.12 -26.38
C TYR A 181 5.95 0.51 -26.29
N SER A 182 5.06 -0.48 -26.46
CA SER A 182 3.63 -0.30 -26.30
C SER A 182 3.19 -0.58 -24.87
N ILE A 183 2.32 0.27 -24.32
CA ILE A 183 1.66 0.03 -23.01
C ILE A 183 0.36 -0.78 -23.14
N CYS A 184 -0.05 -1.21 -24.32
CA CYS A 184 -1.19 -2.09 -24.49
C CYS A 184 -0.94 -3.46 -23.84
N LEU A 185 -1.87 -3.91 -23.01
CA LEU A 185 -1.96 -5.31 -22.59
C LEU A 185 -2.75 -6.08 -23.66
N THR A 186 -2.22 -7.20 -24.09
CA THR A 186 -2.86 -8.06 -25.07
C THR A 186 -2.99 -9.46 -24.45
N PRO A 187 -4.19 -10.03 -24.39
CA PRO A 187 -5.48 -9.43 -24.81
C PRO A 187 -5.97 -8.33 -23.86
N SER A 188 -6.81 -7.44 -24.37
CA SER A 188 -7.35 -6.28 -23.62
C SER A 188 -8.19 -6.65 -22.40
N PHE A 189 -8.70 -7.87 -22.33
CA PHE A 189 -9.40 -8.45 -21.19
C PHE A 189 -8.61 -8.25 -19.88
N TRP A 190 -7.32 -8.50 -19.85
CA TRP A 190 -6.46 -8.36 -18.67
C TRP A 190 -6.39 -6.92 -18.14
N TYR A 191 -6.52 -5.94 -19.02
CA TYR A 191 -6.59 -4.55 -18.60
C TYR A 191 -7.90 -4.24 -17.85
N TYR A 192 -9.02 -4.86 -18.26
CA TYR A 192 -10.29 -4.69 -17.57
C TYR A 192 -10.30 -5.39 -16.21
N GLU A 193 -9.74 -6.58 -16.10
CA GLU A 193 -9.59 -7.28 -14.82
C GLU A 193 -8.71 -6.47 -13.84
N TYR A 194 -7.58 -5.96 -14.28
CA TYR A 194 -6.77 -5.04 -13.48
C TYR A 194 -7.58 -3.80 -13.03
N LYS A 195 -8.33 -3.17 -13.94
CA LYS A 195 -9.17 -2.00 -13.59
C LYS A 195 -10.23 -2.32 -12.55
N LYS A 196 -10.83 -3.48 -12.64
CA LYS A 196 -11.83 -3.97 -11.68
C LYS A 196 -11.20 -4.11 -10.29
N LEU A 197 -10.06 -4.78 -10.17
CA LEU A 197 -9.32 -4.91 -8.92
C LEU A 197 -8.95 -3.55 -8.32
N LYS A 198 -8.43 -2.66 -9.14
CA LYS A 198 -8.09 -1.29 -8.73
C LYS A 198 -9.31 -0.48 -8.26
N SER A 199 -10.46 -0.66 -8.90
CA SER A 199 -11.72 0.00 -8.51
C SER A 199 -12.20 -0.51 -7.16
N ILE A 200 -12.17 -1.83 -6.94
CA ILE A 200 -12.53 -2.45 -5.66
C ILE A 200 -11.63 -1.91 -4.53
N ALA A 201 -10.32 -1.89 -4.74
CA ALA A 201 -9.37 -1.38 -3.76
C ALA A 201 -9.63 0.10 -3.42
N ARG A 202 -9.92 0.94 -4.44
CA ARG A 202 -10.30 2.34 -4.22
C ARG A 202 -11.57 2.50 -3.41
N THR A 203 -12.59 1.72 -3.68
CA THR A 203 -13.86 1.77 -2.93
C THR A 203 -13.63 1.40 -1.48
N LYS A 204 -12.94 0.29 -1.21
CA LYS A 204 -12.56 -0.10 0.17
C LYS A 204 -11.83 1.02 0.91
N GLN A 205 -10.88 1.68 0.24
CA GLN A 205 -10.12 2.78 0.81
C GLN A 205 -11.00 3.99 1.14
N ILE A 206 -11.92 4.37 0.25
CA ILE A 206 -12.85 5.47 0.48
C ILE A 206 -13.75 5.17 1.69
N ASP A 207 -14.24 3.96 1.79
CA ASP A 207 -15.11 3.53 2.89
C ASP A 207 -14.36 3.49 4.23
N SER A 208 -13.13 2.99 4.25
CA SER A 208 -12.24 3.05 5.41
C SER A 208 -12.00 4.50 5.85
N TYR A 209 -11.75 5.41 4.91
CA TYR A 209 -11.55 6.82 5.22
C TYR A 209 -12.82 7.50 5.78
N LYS A 210 -13.99 7.19 5.22
CA LYS A 210 -15.27 7.67 5.75
C LYS A 210 -15.50 7.18 7.18
N LYS A 211 -15.26 5.89 7.43
CA LYS A 211 -15.38 5.29 8.76
C LYS A 211 -14.46 5.97 9.78
N LYS A 212 -13.19 6.20 9.41
CA LYS A 212 -12.23 6.91 10.27
C LYS A 212 -12.72 8.31 10.62
N ARG A 213 -13.22 9.09 9.64
CA ARG A 213 -13.77 10.42 9.91
C ARG A 213 -15.00 10.42 10.81
N MET A 214 -15.85 9.41 10.71
CA MET A 214 -17.01 9.27 11.61
C MET A 214 -16.54 9.02 13.05
N LEU A 215 -15.57 8.13 13.25
CA LEU A 215 -15.00 7.87 14.58
C LEU A 215 -14.34 9.12 15.17
N GLU A 216 -13.54 9.82 14.40
CA GLU A 216 -12.93 11.10 14.84
C GLU A 216 -13.98 12.13 15.24
N ALA A 217 -15.09 12.24 14.50
CA ALA A 217 -16.18 13.15 14.84
C ALA A 217 -16.93 12.74 16.13
N GLU A 218 -17.10 11.45 16.38
CA GLU A 218 -17.67 10.92 17.62
C GLU A 218 -16.76 11.19 18.82
N GLU A 219 -15.45 10.93 18.67
CA GLU A 219 -14.47 11.24 19.71
C GLU A 219 -14.44 12.72 20.07
N MET A 220 -14.53 13.62 19.08
CA MET A 220 -14.60 15.06 19.31
C MET A 220 -15.86 15.43 20.11
N LYS A 221 -17.02 14.89 19.77
CA LYS A 221 -18.26 15.10 20.53
C LYS A 221 -18.13 14.63 21.99
N ILE A 222 -17.52 13.47 22.20
CA ILE A 222 -17.29 12.95 23.57
C ILE A 222 -16.34 13.88 24.34
N LYS A 223 -15.28 14.38 23.71
CA LYS A 223 -14.35 15.35 24.33
C LYS A 223 -15.05 16.64 24.69
N GLU A 224 -15.89 17.18 23.81
CA GLU A 224 -16.68 18.39 24.07
C GLU A 224 -17.65 18.20 25.25
N LEU A 225 -18.35 17.07 25.30
CA LEU A 225 -19.25 16.75 26.42
C LEU A 225 -18.50 16.63 27.75
N ARG A 226 -17.31 16.02 27.75
CA ARG A 226 -16.45 15.92 28.95
C ARG A 226 -15.99 17.31 29.43
N LEU A 227 -15.56 18.16 28.51
CA LEU A 227 -15.16 19.55 28.79
C LEU A 227 -16.33 20.37 29.34
N LYS A 228 -17.53 20.20 28.80
CA LYS A 228 -18.75 20.87 29.28
C LYS A 228 -19.05 20.46 30.71
N LYS A 229 -19.06 19.17 31.02
CA LYS A 229 -19.26 18.65 32.39
C LYS A 229 -18.17 19.11 33.37
N GLN A 230 -16.93 19.25 32.93
CA GLN A 230 -15.86 19.81 33.78
C GLN A 230 -16.06 21.29 34.07
N LYS A 231 -16.48 22.08 33.08
CA LYS A 231 -16.81 23.51 33.27
C LYS A 231 -17.98 23.68 34.22
N GLU A 232 -19.05 22.91 34.07
CA GLU A 232 -20.22 22.92 34.96
C GLU A 232 -19.83 22.60 36.43
N LYS A 233 -18.90 21.66 36.65
CA LYS A 233 -18.36 21.37 37.97
C LYS A 233 -17.50 22.49 38.56
N LEU A 234 -16.77 23.22 37.75
CA LEU A 234 -15.89 24.33 38.16
C LEU A 234 -16.63 25.63 38.41
N THR A 235 -17.69 25.88 37.67
CA THR A 235 -18.49 27.12 37.81
C THR A 235 -19.47 27.13 38.99
N GLY A 236 -19.65 25.98 39.65
CA GLY A 236 -20.41 25.93 40.90
C GLY A 236 -21.87 26.36 40.80
N GLU A 237 -22.46 26.34 39.64
CA GLU A 237 -23.91 26.54 39.47
C GLU A 237 -24.64 25.31 40.02
N LYS A 238 -24.84 25.35 41.35
CA LYS A 238 -25.91 24.60 41.99
C LYS A 238 -27.21 25.23 41.48
N THR A 239 -27.82 24.65 40.49
CA THR A 239 -29.25 24.79 40.31
C THR A 239 -29.88 24.03 41.47
N ASP A 240 -30.40 24.83 42.43
CA ASP A 240 -31.38 24.37 43.39
C ASP A 240 -32.61 23.91 42.60
N GLU A 241 -32.68 22.64 42.33
CA GLU A 241 -33.95 21.97 41.99
C GLU A 241 -34.19 20.90 43.01
N GLY A 242 -35.31 21.14 43.76
CA GLY A 242 -35.75 20.44 44.93
C GLY A 242 -35.89 18.94 44.76
N GLU A 243 -35.72 18.34 45.91
CA GLU A 243 -36.12 16.98 46.24
C GLU A 243 -37.40 16.53 45.55
N THR A 244 -37.29 15.42 44.83
CA THR A 244 -38.34 14.41 44.86
C THR A 244 -37.68 13.02 44.74
N THR A 245 -37.63 12.39 45.86
CA THR A 245 -37.37 10.96 46.05
C THR A 245 -38.37 10.14 45.25
N GLU A 246 -37.88 9.41 44.24
CA GLU A 246 -38.56 8.17 43.87
C GLU A 246 -37.51 7.12 43.47
N THR A 247 -37.45 6.14 44.35
CA THR A 247 -36.69 4.90 44.27
C THR A 247 -37.30 4.05 43.14
N GLN A 248 -36.63 3.92 42.03
CA GLN A 248 -36.85 2.80 41.10
C GLN A 248 -35.55 2.06 40.91
N ARG A 249 -35.50 0.87 41.51
CA ARG A 249 -34.54 -0.20 41.19
C ARG A 249 -34.95 -0.71 39.81
N GLU A 250 -34.12 -0.50 38.84
CA GLU A 250 -34.18 -1.28 37.60
C GLU A 250 -33.03 -2.29 37.54
N ASP A 251 -33.49 -3.52 37.43
CA ASP A 251 -32.71 -4.72 37.20
C ASP A 251 -31.80 -4.60 35.95
N TYR A 252 -30.51 -4.74 36.15
CA TYR A 252 -29.57 -5.00 35.08
C TYR A 252 -29.37 -6.51 34.94
N SER A 253 -30.21 -7.14 34.13
CA SER A 253 -29.88 -8.44 33.54
C SER A 253 -29.94 -8.34 32.00
N GLU A 254 -28.95 -8.97 31.41
CA GLU A 254 -28.84 -9.31 29.98
C GLU A 254 -28.09 -8.33 29.07
N ILE A 255 -26.78 -8.57 29.00
CA ILE A 255 -25.96 -8.26 27.82
C ILE A 255 -25.85 -9.56 27.00
N PRO A 256 -26.33 -9.60 25.75
CA PRO A 256 -26.07 -10.75 24.90
C PRO A 256 -24.62 -10.71 24.37
N SER A 257 -23.90 -11.79 24.61
CA SER A 257 -22.61 -12.08 24.03
C SER A 257 -22.78 -12.31 22.52
N LEU A 258 -22.14 -11.49 21.70
CA LEU A 258 -21.93 -11.77 20.28
C LEU A 258 -20.58 -12.48 20.12
N ALA A 259 -20.63 -13.81 20.13
CA ALA A 259 -19.60 -14.67 19.55
C ALA A 259 -20.21 -15.27 18.26
N GLY A 260 -19.52 -15.06 17.14
CA GLY A 260 -19.85 -15.58 15.82
C GLY A 260 -18.95 -14.98 14.78
#